data_c75b3109338ef4dac59b1c774c6d5dfd
#
_entry.id   c75b3109338ef4dac59b1c774c6d5dfd
#
_cell.length_a   1.000
_cell.length_b   1.000
_cell.length_c   1.000
_cell.angle_alpha   90.00
_cell.angle_beta   90.00
_cell.angle_gamma   90.00
#
_symmetry.space_group_name_H-M   'P 1'
#
loop_
_entity.id
_entity.type
_entity.pdbx_description
1 polymer ?
#
loop_
_entity_poly.entity_id
_entity_poly.type
_entity_poly.pdbx_seq_one_letter_code
_entity_poly.pdbx_strand_id
1 'polypeptide(L)'
;MGLEVHILGTSSARPTNIRQVSGSLISCDEGIAVVDAGEGFQSRFSNQRKRMKTYESYHLKSSRVAVLCLTHGHLDHTWGVLPWLQSMALDNRNQPLLIIGPTSSEVVESLLENTTLPEDTPHSDLSQQFQFWHKLGGTSENLGYQVRWVLGDVSGDRWVEFDTTTGKVIQLPKQPQPQGWRNNRIDALATVHGIPSCAWKLSTKEKPGKFDRKRAIELGLNDEQRAQLAAG
;
A
#
# COMPACT_ATOMS: atom_id res chain seq x y z
N MET A 1 -6.75 18.29 -0.41
CA MET A 1 -6.85 17.45 -1.63
C MET A 1 -7.68 16.23 -1.24
N GLY A 2 -8.64 15.81 -2.05
CA GLY A 2 -9.39 14.57 -1.80
C GLY A 2 -8.57 13.32 -2.15
N LEU A 3 -9.16 12.15 -1.97
CA LEU A 3 -8.59 10.90 -2.48
C LEU A 3 -8.79 10.82 -3.99
N GLU A 4 -7.77 10.41 -4.71
CA GLU A 4 -7.81 10.21 -6.16
C GLU A 4 -7.35 8.80 -6.48
N VAL A 5 -8.14 8.06 -7.28
CA VAL A 5 -7.88 6.66 -7.62
C VAL A 5 -7.55 6.55 -9.11
N HIS A 6 -6.45 5.88 -9.43
CA HIS A 6 -6.03 5.57 -10.79
C HIS A 6 -5.95 4.05 -10.96
N ILE A 7 -6.77 3.50 -11.83
CA ILE A 7 -6.75 2.08 -12.18
C ILE A 7 -5.76 1.87 -13.33
N LEU A 8 -4.69 1.14 -13.08
CA LEU A 8 -3.62 0.90 -14.05
C LEU A 8 -3.75 -0.45 -14.76
N GLY A 9 -4.40 -1.41 -14.13
CA GLY A 9 -4.63 -2.73 -14.68
C GLY A 9 -5.99 -3.28 -14.28
N THR A 10 -6.66 -3.93 -15.23
CA THR A 10 -8.03 -4.47 -15.08
C THR A 10 -8.18 -5.86 -15.67
N SER A 11 -7.11 -6.47 -16.12
CA SER A 11 -7.12 -7.87 -16.56
C SER A 11 -6.89 -8.79 -15.37
N SER A 12 -7.45 -9.98 -15.38
CA SER A 12 -7.07 -11.03 -14.44
C SER A 12 -5.76 -11.70 -14.91
N ALA A 13 -5.48 -12.92 -14.58
CA ALA A 13 -4.21 -13.63 -14.76
C ALA A 13 -3.43 -13.41 -16.08
N ARG A 14 -4.08 -12.95 -17.15
CA ARG A 14 -3.43 -12.76 -18.45
C ARG A 14 -3.50 -11.30 -18.93
N PRO A 15 -2.35 -10.63 -19.10
CA PRO A 15 -2.31 -9.31 -19.72
C PRO A 15 -2.71 -9.39 -21.20
N THR A 16 -3.20 -8.29 -21.75
CA THR A 16 -3.51 -8.13 -23.17
C THR A 16 -2.76 -6.93 -23.75
N ASN A 17 -2.84 -6.70 -25.06
CA ASN A 17 -2.20 -5.54 -25.68
C ASN A 17 -2.68 -4.19 -25.11
N ILE A 18 -3.90 -4.13 -24.57
CA ILE A 18 -4.53 -2.89 -24.08
C ILE A 18 -4.79 -2.88 -22.56
N ARG A 19 -4.82 -4.05 -21.92
CA ARG A 19 -5.08 -4.18 -20.47
C ARG A 19 -3.93 -4.92 -19.80
N GLN A 20 -3.46 -4.39 -18.70
CA GLN A 20 -2.53 -5.06 -17.81
C GLN A 20 -3.28 -5.72 -16.64
N VAL A 21 -2.61 -6.62 -15.96
CA VAL A 21 -3.09 -7.30 -14.76
C VAL A 21 -3.17 -6.32 -13.58
N SER A 22 -3.57 -6.80 -12.40
CA SER A 22 -3.93 -5.97 -11.26
C SER A 22 -2.86 -4.94 -10.87
N GLY A 23 -3.33 -3.71 -10.66
CA GLY A 23 -2.52 -2.61 -10.17
C GLY A 23 -3.29 -1.31 -10.14
N SER A 24 -3.28 -0.62 -9.01
CA SER A 24 -4.00 0.63 -8.80
C SER A 24 -3.20 1.59 -7.93
N LEU A 25 -3.48 2.89 -8.06
CA LEU A 25 -2.91 3.93 -7.21
C LEU A 25 -4.03 4.66 -6.50
N ILE A 26 -3.81 4.98 -5.23
CA ILE A 26 -4.66 5.88 -4.46
C ILE A 26 -3.78 7.02 -3.98
N SER A 27 -3.99 8.21 -4.51
CA SER A 27 -3.26 9.42 -4.14
C SER A 27 -3.99 10.20 -3.06
N CYS A 28 -3.26 10.67 -2.07
CA CYS A 28 -3.75 11.55 -1.01
C CYS A 28 -2.75 12.71 -0.79
N ASP A 29 -3.06 13.61 0.14
CA ASP A 29 -2.19 14.74 0.47
C ASP A 29 -0.84 14.30 1.07
N GLU A 30 -0.79 13.19 1.79
CA GLU A 30 0.42 12.69 2.47
C GLU A 30 1.25 11.73 1.61
N GLY A 31 0.71 11.19 0.51
CA GLY A 31 1.47 10.27 -0.33
C GLY A 31 0.61 9.48 -1.31
N ILE A 32 1.12 8.34 -1.73
CA ILE A 32 0.46 7.43 -2.65
C ILE A 32 0.50 6.03 -2.04
N ALA A 33 -0.67 5.39 -1.97
CA ALA A 33 -0.77 3.95 -1.79
C ALA A 33 -0.89 3.28 -3.16
N VAL A 34 -0.12 2.23 -3.38
CA VAL A 34 -0.28 1.32 -4.51
C VAL A 34 -1.00 0.08 -4.01
N VAL A 35 -1.99 -0.39 -4.74
CA VAL A 35 -2.68 -1.65 -4.47
C VAL A 35 -2.39 -2.59 -5.63
N ASP A 36 -1.66 -3.66 -5.32
CA ASP A 36 -1.09 -4.62 -6.25
C ASP A 36 -0.12 -4.02 -7.28
N ALA A 37 0.79 -4.84 -7.75
CA ALA A 37 1.75 -4.52 -8.79
C ALA A 37 2.04 -5.79 -9.63
N GLY A 38 1.08 -6.20 -10.43
CA GLY A 38 1.22 -7.33 -11.32
C GLY A 38 2.16 -7.06 -12.50
N GLU A 39 2.27 -8.02 -13.41
CA GLU A 39 3.12 -7.91 -14.58
C GLU A 39 2.84 -6.61 -15.36
N GLY A 40 3.91 -5.92 -15.77
CA GLY A 40 3.82 -4.68 -16.54
C GLY A 40 3.42 -3.43 -15.75
N PHE A 41 3.23 -3.52 -14.43
CA PHE A 41 2.87 -2.38 -13.57
C PHE A 41 3.83 -1.20 -13.73
N GLN A 42 5.13 -1.44 -13.77
CA GLN A 42 6.18 -0.43 -13.94
C GLN A 42 5.94 0.45 -15.17
N SER A 43 5.62 -0.16 -16.32
CA SER A 43 5.32 0.55 -17.56
C SER A 43 4.03 1.36 -17.46
N ARG A 44 3.00 0.81 -16.82
CA ARG A 44 1.73 1.50 -16.61
C ARG A 44 1.86 2.69 -15.68
N PHE A 45 2.61 2.54 -14.59
CA PHE A 45 2.93 3.65 -13.70
C PHE A 45 3.64 4.79 -14.46
N SER A 46 4.66 4.45 -15.26
CA SER A 46 5.38 5.44 -16.07
C SER A 46 4.48 6.13 -17.10
N ASN A 47 3.59 5.41 -17.76
CA ASN A 47 2.64 5.98 -18.71
C ASN A 47 1.63 6.88 -18.02
N GLN A 48 1.09 6.47 -16.87
CA GLN A 48 0.18 7.31 -16.08
C GLN A 48 0.87 8.60 -15.61
N ARG A 49 2.12 8.49 -15.15
CA ARG A 49 2.95 9.67 -14.78
C ARG A 49 3.08 10.67 -15.93
N LYS A 50 3.31 10.18 -17.15
CA LYS A 50 3.39 11.05 -18.34
C LYS A 50 2.05 11.73 -18.64
N ARG A 51 0.94 10.98 -18.59
CA ARG A 51 -0.41 11.51 -18.82
C ARG A 51 -0.76 12.61 -17.80
N MET A 52 -0.57 12.35 -16.51
CA MET A 52 -0.85 13.31 -15.45
C MET A 52 -0.07 14.61 -15.64
N LYS A 53 1.22 14.51 -15.97
CA LYS A 53 2.06 15.67 -16.26
C LYS A 53 1.53 16.48 -17.45
N THR A 54 1.04 15.84 -18.49
CA THR A 54 0.62 16.49 -19.74
C THR A 54 -0.76 17.13 -19.63
N TYR A 55 -1.72 16.42 -18.99
CA TYR A 55 -3.13 16.82 -19.05
C TYR A 55 -3.66 17.48 -17.78
N GLU A 56 -3.03 17.23 -16.62
CA GLU A 56 -3.59 17.63 -15.34
C GLU A 56 -2.66 18.53 -14.50
N SER A 57 -1.50 18.89 -15.04
CA SER A 57 -0.45 19.65 -14.32
C SER A 57 -0.04 19.01 -12.98
N TYR A 58 -0.36 17.72 -12.80
CA TYR A 58 -0.09 16.96 -11.61
C TYR A 58 1.14 16.06 -11.78
N HIS A 59 1.99 16.00 -10.77
CA HIS A 59 3.20 15.19 -10.82
C HIS A 59 3.06 13.92 -9.98
N LEU A 60 2.67 12.82 -10.63
CA LEU A 60 2.77 11.48 -10.06
C LEU A 60 4.26 11.11 -9.93
N LYS A 61 4.79 11.13 -8.71
CA LYS A 61 6.20 10.82 -8.43
C LYS A 61 6.32 9.48 -7.70
N SER A 62 7.24 8.61 -8.16
CA SER A 62 7.56 7.34 -7.48
C SER A 62 8.04 7.59 -6.04
N SER A 63 8.74 8.69 -5.78
CA SER A 63 9.18 9.10 -4.43
C SER A 63 8.04 9.39 -3.45
N ARG A 64 6.83 9.68 -3.93
CA ARG A 64 5.64 9.85 -3.09
C ARG A 64 4.90 8.56 -2.74
N VAL A 65 5.27 7.43 -3.37
CA VAL A 65 4.69 6.13 -3.00
C VAL A 65 5.19 5.76 -1.61
N ALA A 66 4.28 5.72 -0.64
CA ALA A 66 4.59 5.44 0.76
C ALA A 66 4.34 3.98 1.14
N VAL A 67 3.44 3.32 0.40
CA VAL A 67 3.06 1.93 0.66
C VAL A 67 2.67 1.20 -0.62
N LEU A 68 3.04 -0.08 -0.67
CA LEU A 68 2.54 -1.09 -1.59
C LEU A 68 1.71 -2.09 -0.78
N CYS A 69 0.43 -2.10 -1.01
CA CYS A 69 -0.57 -2.96 -0.41
C CYS A 69 -0.84 -4.14 -1.35
N LEU A 70 -0.47 -5.35 -0.96
CA LEU A 70 -0.75 -6.56 -1.74
C LEU A 70 -2.06 -7.17 -1.26
N THR A 71 -2.97 -7.45 -2.18
CA THR A 71 -4.27 -8.06 -1.83
C THR A 71 -4.13 -9.55 -1.55
N HIS A 72 -3.26 -10.23 -2.26
CA HIS A 72 -2.90 -11.64 -2.12
C HIS A 72 -1.69 -11.97 -3.01
N GLY A 73 -1.21 -13.20 -2.96
CA GLY A 73 0.06 -13.57 -3.58
C GLY A 73 -0.02 -14.17 -4.99
N HIS A 74 -1.13 -14.10 -5.72
CA HIS A 74 -1.14 -14.52 -7.12
C HIS A 74 -0.24 -13.62 -7.99
N LEU A 75 0.43 -14.20 -8.98
CA LEU A 75 1.47 -13.49 -9.76
C LEU A 75 0.94 -12.31 -10.55
N ASP A 76 -0.31 -12.37 -11.01
CA ASP A 76 -0.97 -11.23 -11.67
C ASP A 76 -1.24 -10.03 -10.75
N HIS A 77 -0.99 -10.18 -9.45
CA HIS A 77 -1.02 -9.11 -8.44
C HIS A 77 0.38 -8.69 -7.96
N THR A 78 1.40 -9.53 -8.17
CA THR A 78 2.69 -9.39 -7.47
C THR A 78 3.91 -9.38 -8.39
N TRP A 79 3.84 -9.92 -9.62
CA TRP A 79 5.02 -10.17 -10.46
C TRP A 79 5.80 -8.92 -10.87
N GLY A 80 5.18 -7.75 -10.87
CA GLY A 80 5.82 -6.45 -11.16
C GLY A 80 6.52 -5.81 -9.96
N VAL A 81 6.39 -6.36 -8.75
CA VAL A 81 6.92 -5.75 -7.52
C VAL A 81 8.42 -5.55 -7.60
N LEU A 82 9.20 -6.64 -7.71
CA LEU A 82 10.65 -6.55 -7.66
C LEU A 82 11.27 -5.71 -8.79
N PRO A 83 10.87 -5.86 -10.07
CA PRO A 83 11.33 -4.98 -11.14
C PRO A 83 11.03 -3.51 -10.88
N TRP A 84 9.89 -3.20 -10.27
CA TRP A 84 9.53 -1.83 -9.94
C TRP A 84 10.35 -1.26 -8.79
N LEU A 85 10.65 -2.04 -7.75
CA LEU A 85 11.56 -1.66 -6.66
C LEU A 85 12.95 -1.30 -7.22
N GLN A 86 13.49 -2.11 -8.12
CA GLN A 86 14.77 -1.86 -8.77
C GLN A 86 14.74 -0.55 -9.60
N SER A 87 13.64 -0.27 -10.29
CA SER A 87 13.49 0.99 -11.02
C SER A 87 13.46 2.19 -10.10
N MET A 88 12.81 2.09 -8.94
CA MET A 88 12.83 3.16 -7.95
C MET A 88 14.23 3.39 -7.37
N ALA A 89 15.04 2.35 -7.22
CA ALA A 89 16.45 2.45 -6.84
C ALA A 89 17.26 3.19 -7.91
N LEU A 90 17.10 2.85 -9.18
CA LEU A 90 17.74 3.55 -10.31
C LEU A 90 17.29 5.02 -10.43
N ASP A 91 16.06 5.33 -10.00
CA ASP A 91 15.54 6.70 -9.91
C ASP A 91 16.07 7.46 -8.66
N ASN A 92 17.05 6.91 -7.94
CA ASN A 92 17.64 7.46 -6.70
C ASN A 92 16.60 7.73 -5.61
N ARG A 93 15.65 6.80 -5.42
CA ARG A 93 14.70 6.89 -4.31
C ARG A 93 15.45 6.88 -2.98
N ASN A 94 15.08 7.79 -2.08
CA ASN A 94 15.60 7.86 -0.70
C ASN A 94 14.49 7.84 0.36
N GLN A 95 13.22 7.81 -0.06
CA GLN A 95 12.09 7.74 0.86
C GLN A 95 11.77 6.28 1.23
N PRO A 96 11.42 6.00 2.48
CA PRO A 96 11.06 4.65 2.91
C PRO A 96 9.81 4.14 2.18
N LEU A 97 9.72 2.83 2.02
CA LEU A 97 8.58 2.14 1.42
C LEU A 97 8.10 1.03 2.36
N LEU A 98 6.81 1.01 2.67
CA LEU A 98 6.16 -0.11 3.32
C LEU A 98 5.59 -1.05 2.26
N ILE A 99 5.91 -2.34 2.31
CA ILE A 99 5.28 -3.41 1.53
C ILE A 99 4.54 -4.28 2.52
N ILE A 100 3.25 -4.45 2.31
CA ILE A 100 2.37 -5.12 3.27
C ILE A 100 1.34 -5.97 2.55
N GLY A 101 1.09 -7.17 3.07
CA GLY A 101 0.10 -8.09 2.52
C GLY A 101 -0.33 -9.16 3.51
N PRO A 102 -1.37 -9.96 3.14
CA PRO A 102 -1.91 -11.01 3.99
C PRO A 102 -1.08 -12.28 3.94
N THR A 103 -1.15 -13.05 5.01
CA THR A 103 -0.77 -14.46 5.10
C THR A 103 -1.67 -15.16 6.11
N SER A 104 -1.48 -16.47 6.35
CA SER A 104 -2.27 -17.21 7.36
C SER A 104 -1.69 -17.05 8.77
N SER A 105 -2.52 -17.39 9.78
CA SER A 105 -2.09 -17.38 11.19
C SER A 105 -0.96 -18.38 11.44
N GLU A 106 -1.04 -19.56 10.83
CA GLU A 106 -0.04 -20.64 10.95
C GLU A 106 1.32 -20.20 10.37
N VAL A 107 1.29 -19.46 9.25
CA VAL A 107 2.52 -18.89 8.67
C VAL A 107 3.10 -17.82 9.60
N VAL A 108 2.29 -16.94 10.18
CA VAL A 108 2.76 -15.94 11.15
C VAL A 108 3.44 -16.62 12.34
N GLU A 109 2.86 -17.69 12.89
CA GLU A 109 3.45 -18.46 13.99
C GLU A 109 4.78 -19.07 13.60
N SER A 110 4.85 -19.79 12.47
CA SER A 110 6.09 -20.40 11.99
C SER A 110 7.20 -19.38 11.77
N LEU A 111 6.87 -18.20 11.25
CA LEU A 111 7.84 -17.12 11.04
C LEU A 111 8.37 -16.56 12.37
N LEU A 112 7.53 -16.40 13.39
CA LEU A 112 7.93 -15.91 14.72
C LEU A 112 8.78 -16.93 15.47
N GLU A 113 8.47 -18.21 15.33
CA GLU A 113 9.22 -19.31 15.93
C GLU A 113 10.50 -19.67 15.16
N ASN A 114 10.70 -19.05 14.00
CA ASN A 114 11.80 -19.35 13.08
C ASN A 114 11.84 -20.85 12.69
N THR A 115 10.65 -21.42 12.45
CA THR A 115 10.44 -22.79 12.00
C THR A 115 10.18 -22.84 10.49
N THR A 116 10.09 -24.05 9.94
CA THR A 116 9.66 -24.23 8.54
C THR A 116 8.21 -23.83 8.36
N LEU A 117 7.88 -23.25 7.22
CA LEU A 117 6.47 -22.95 6.88
C LEU A 117 5.65 -24.25 6.85
N PRO A 118 4.34 -24.19 7.19
CA PRO A 118 3.45 -25.33 7.09
C PRO A 118 3.49 -25.98 5.71
N GLU A 119 3.39 -27.31 5.63
CA GLU A 119 3.49 -28.06 4.36
C GLU A 119 2.38 -27.67 3.36
N ASP A 120 1.22 -27.29 3.86
CA ASP A 120 0.07 -26.85 3.07
C ASP A 120 0.09 -25.37 2.71
N THR A 121 1.17 -24.64 3.06
CA THR A 121 1.32 -23.23 2.67
C THR A 121 1.29 -23.11 1.14
N PRO A 122 0.34 -22.34 0.55
CA PRO A 122 0.25 -22.18 -0.89
C PRO A 122 1.55 -21.65 -1.50
N HIS A 123 1.98 -22.17 -2.64
CA HIS A 123 3.17 -21.66 -3.34
C HIS A 123 3.09 -20.17 -3.68
N SER A 124 1.87 -19.66 -3.84
CA SER A 124 1.60 -18.24 -4.05
C SER A 124 1.51 -17.42 -2.76
N ASP A 125 1.69 -18.02 -1.56
CA ASP A 125 1.67 -17.24 -0.33
C ASP A 125 2.78 -16.16 -0.36
N LEU A 126 2.46 -14.98 0.14
CA LEU A 126 3.39 -13.85 0.13
C LEU A 126 4.64 -14.09 0.98
N SER A 127 4.59 -14.96 1.98
CA SER A 127 5.76 -15.31 2.79
C SER A 127 6.86 -15.97 1.95
N GLN A 128 6.49 -16.85 1.03
CA GLN A 128 7.42 -17.48 0.11
C GLN A 128 7.98 -16.47 -0.90
N GLN A 129 7.12 -15.59 -1.43
CA GLN A 129 7.55 -14.55 -2.37
C GLN A 129 8.50 -13.54 -1.72
N PHE A 130 8.23 -13.08 -0.50
CA PHE A 130 9.10 -12.15 0.22
C PHE A 130 10.49 -12.76 0.45
N GLN A 131 10.57 -14.00 0.90
CA GLN A 131 11.85 -14.69 1.06
C GLN A 131 12.61 -14.79 -0.27
N PHE A 132 11.92 -15.09 -1.35
CA PHE A 132 12.52 -15.17 -2.68
C PHE A 132 12.99 -13.80 -3.17
N TRP A 133 12.18 -12.75 -3.03
CA TRP A 133 12.55 -11.39 -3.45
C TRP A 133 13.74 -10.84 -2.65
N HIS A 134 13.83 -11.15 -1.37
CA HIS A 134 15.02 -10.79 -0.57
C HIS A 134 16.30 -11.40 -1.16
N LYS A 135 16.26 -12.68 -1.54
CA LYS A 135 17.39 -13.36 -2.20
C LYS A 135 17.74 -12.75 -3.56
N LEU A 136 16.78 -12.17 -4.25
CA LEU A 136 16.96 -11.49 -5.54
C LEU A 136 17.27 -9.99 -5.41
N GLY A 137 17.63 -9.49 -4.24
CA GLY A 137 18.05 -8.10 -4.03
C GLY A 137 16.94 -7.15 -3.61
N GLY A 138 15.82 -7.64 -3.09
CA GLY A 138 14.73 -6.83 -2.53
C GLY A 138 15.00 -6.26 -1.14
N THR A 139 16.22 -6.31 -0.64
CA THR A 139 16.59 -5.77 0.68
C THR A 139 16.89 -4.27 0.61
N SER A 140 16.75 -3.58 1.74
CA SER A 140 17.05 -2.15 1.83
C SER A 140 18.49 -1.83 1.44
N GLU A 141 19.44 -2.69 1.77
CA GLU A 141 20.84 -2.55 1.42
C GLU A 141 21.06 -2.57 -0.11
N ASN A 142 20.49 -3.57 -0.78
CA ASN A 142 20.64 -3.72 -2.22
C ASN A 142 19.89 -2.63 -3.02
N LEU A 143 18.75 -2.17 -2.51
CA LEU A 143 17.94 -1.14 -3.16
C LEU A 143 18.44 0.29 -2.88
N GLY A 144 19.23 0.50 -1.83
CA GLY A 144 19.74 1.81 -1.45
C GLY A 144 18.69 2.73 -0.79
N TYR A 145 17.53 2.21 -0.43
CA TYR A 145 16.50 2.91 0.35
C TYR A 145 15.78 1.94 1.28
N GLN A 146 15.22 2.46 2.37
CA GLN A 146 14.54 1.63 3.36
C GLN A 146 13.27 1.00 2.78
N VAL A 147 13.20 -0.34 2.84
CA VAL A 147 12.01 -1.12 2.52
C VAL A 147 11.63 -1.96 3.73
N ARG A 148 10.39 -1.82 4.18
CA ARG A 148 9.80 -2.61 5.25
C ARG A 148 8.89 -3.66 4.63
N TRP A 149 9.11 -4.93 4.97
CA TRP A 149 8.36 -6.06 4.45
C TRP A 149 7.49 -6.63 5.58
N VAL A 150 6.18 -6.51 5.43
CA VAL A 150 5.21 -6.84 6.49
C VAL A 150 4.18 -7.84 5.98
N LEU A 151 3.95 -8.88 6.75
CA LEU A 151 2.87 -9.84 6.55
C LEU A 151 1.91 -9.82 7.73
N GLY A 152 0.64 -10.15 7.48
CA GLY A 152 -0.34 -10.22 8.54
C GLY A 152 -1.41 -11.28 8.35
N ASP A 153 -1.74 -11.96 9.43
CA ASP A 153 -3.04 -12.57 9.60
C ASP A 153 -4.05 -11.46 9.86
N VAL A 154 -4.75 -11.07 8.77
CA VAL A 154 -5.69 -9.94 8.81
C VAL A 154 -6.88 -10.22 9.71
N SER A 155 -7.31 -11.48 9.79
CA SER A 155 -8.45 -11.88 10.61
C SER A 155 -8.15 -11.83 12.11
N GLY A 156 -6.92 -12.22 12.49
CA GLY A 156 -6.43 -12.19 13.87
C GLY A 156 -5.73 -10.89 14.27
N ASP A 157 -5.60 -9.91 13.36
CA ASP A 157 -4.84 -8.65 13.53
C ASP A 157 -3.41 -8.88 14.06
N ARG A 158 -2.75 -9.93 13.53
CA ARG A 158 -1.38 -10.32 13.90
C ARG A 158 -0.43 -9.97 12.77
N TRP A 159 0.56 -9.15 13.06
CA TRP A 159 1.47 -8.58 12.05
C TRP A 159 2.91 -8.89 12.39
N VAL A 160 3.69 -9.21 11.36
CA VAL A 160 5.14 -9.48 11.46
C VAL A 160 5.90 -8.71 10.41
N GLU A 161 7.10 -8.27 10.76
CA GLU A 161 8.03 -7.57 9.87
C GLU A 161 9.30 -8.39 9.69
N PHE A 162 9.75 -8.51 8.44
CA PHE A 162 11.03 -9.13 8.12
C PHE A 162 12.15 -8.09 8.25
N ASP A 163 13.05 -8.30 9.19
CA ASP A 163 14.31 -7.57 9.23
C ASP A 163 15.27 -8.18 8.20
N THR A 164 15.39 -7.53 7.06
CA THR A 164 16.23 -8.02 5.94
C THR A 164 17.73 -7.94 6.23
N THR A 165 18.14 -7.22 7.27
CA THR A 165 19.55 -7.12 7.71
C THR A 165 19.96 -8.30 8.57
N THR A 166 19.10 -8.66 9.52
CA THR A 166 19.38 -9.74 10.49
C THR A 166 18.77 -11.08 10.09
N GLY A 167 17.87 -11.09 9.11
CA GLY A 167 17.05 -12.27 8.74
C GLY A 167 16.01 -12.65 9.79
N LYS A 168 15.82 -11.84 10.83
CA LYS A 168 14.84 -12.08 11.89
C LYS A 168 13.47 -11.58 11.51
N VAL A 169 12.44 -12.21 12.09
CA VAL A 169 11.06 -11.77 12.01
C VAL A 169 10.67 -11.15 13.36
N ILE A 170 10.04 -9.99 13.30
CA ILE A 170 9.65 -9.21 14.49
C ILE A 170 8.14 -9.10 14.51
N GLN A 171 7.52 -9.43 15.64
CA GLN A 171 6.09 -9.20 15.83
C GLN A 171 5.82 -7.71 16.01
N LEU A 172 4.83 -7.21 15.30
CA LEU A 172 4.35 -5.84 15.42
C LEU A 172 3.13 -5.77 16.35
N PRO A 173 2.95 -4.70 17.15
CA PRO A 173 1.83 -4.58 18.08
C PRO A 173 0.48 -4.37 17.36
N LYS A 174 0.48 -3.95 16.10
CA LYS A 174 -0.70 -3.71 15.25
C LYS A 174 -0.28 -3.55 13.80
N GLN A 175 -1.25 -3.49 12.89
CA GLN A 175 -1.00 -3.15 11.49
C GLN A 175 -0.21 -1.83 11.38
N PRO A 176 0.98 -1.84 10.73
CA PRO A 176 1.76 -0.63 10.55
C PRO A 176 1.12 0.31 9.52
N GLN A 177 1.40 1.58 9.69
CA GLN A 177 0.97 2.62 8.77
C GLN A 177 2.16 3.16 7.97
N PRO A 178 1.95 3.75 6.78
CA PRO A 178 3.02 4.39 6.03
C PRO A 178 3.68 5.49 6.85
N GLN A 179 5.00 5.59 6.74
CA GLN A 179 5.75 6.59 7.49
C GLN A 179 5.33 8.01 7.09
N GLY A 180 5.10 8.86 8.07
CA GLY A 180 4.73 10.26 7.87
C GLY A 180 3.23 10.51 7.66
N TRP A 181 2.42 9.46 7.49
CA TRP A 181 0.97 9.63 7.39
C TRP A 181 0.35 9.91 8.76
N ARG A 182 -0.41 10.99 8.88
CA ARG A 182 -1.07 11.45 10.11
C ARG A 182 -2.58 11.59 9.94
N ASN A 183 -3.00 11.99 8.75
CA ASN A 183 -4.41 12.25 8.42
C ASN A 183 -5.01 11.15 7.56
N ASN A 184 -4.18 10.33 6.92
CA ASN A 184 -4.63 9.21 6.12
C ASN A 184 -4.21 7.90 6.79
N ARG A 185 -5.00 6.87 6.56
CA ARG A 185 -4.79 5.54 7.14
C ARG A 185 -5.15 4.48 6.11
N ILE A 186 -4.39 3.39 6.10
CA ILE A 186 -4.73 2.16 5.39
C ILE A 186 -5.14 1.09 6.40
N ASP A 187 -6.18 0.35 6.09
CA ASP A 187 -6.65 -0.78 6.87
C ASP A 187 -6.85 -1.99 5.97
N ALA A 188 -6.34 -3.15 6.38
CA ALA A 188 -6.62 -4.42 5.75
C ALA A 188 -7.96 -4.96 6.25
N LEU A 189 -8.76 -5.51 5.35
CA LEU A 189 -10.04 -6.14 5.64
C LEU A 189 -9.99 -7.56 5.09
N ALA A 190 -10.20 -8.55 5.94
CA ALA A 190 -10.18 -9.95 5.53
C ALA A 190 -11.19 -10.22 4.41
N THR A 191 -10.78 -11.01 3.42
CA THR A 191 -11.65 -11.46 2.32
C THR A 191 -11.53 -12.97 2.15
N VAL A 192 -12.49 -13.56 1.44
CA VAL A 192 -12.51 -15.00 1.15
C VAL A 192 -11.96 -15.23 -0.26
N HIS A 193 -10.87 -15.99 -0.35
CA HIS A 193 -10.26 -16.44 -1.61
C HIS A 193 -9.62 -17.82 -1.39
N GLY A 194 -9.11 -18.45 -2.43
CA GLY A 194 -8.42 -19.76 -2.31
C GLY A 194 -7.07 -19.72 -1.59
N ILE A 195 -6.55 -18.51 -1.30
CA ILE A 195 -5.31 -18.25 -0.54
C ILE A 195 -5.54 -17.07 0.39
N PRO A 196 -4.67 -16.82 1.39
CA PRO A 196 -4.76 -15.65 2.25
C PRO A 196 -4.92 -14.36 1.44
N SER A 197 -5.97 -13.61 1.71
CA SER A 197 -6.34 -12.43 0.92
C SER A 197 -6.99 -11.34 1.77
N CYS A 198 -6.85 -10.08 1.32
CA CYS A 198 -7.50 -8.95 1.94
C CYS A 198 -7.92 -7.89 0.92
N ALA A 199 -8.88 -7.08 1.31
CA ALA A 199 -9.17 -5.80 0.69
C ALA A 199 -8.46 -4.67 1.45
N TRP A 200 -8.14 -3.59 0.75
CA TRP A 200 -7.51 -2.41 1.36
C TRP A 200 -8.47 -1.24 1.40
N LYS A 201 -8.65 -0.67 2.58
CA LYS A 201 -9.40 0.56 2.80
C LYS A 201 -8.43 1.69 3.07
N LEU A 202 -8.46 2.75 2.27
CA LEU A 202 -7.80 4.00 2.57
C LEU A 202 -8.84 5.00 3.09
N SER A 203 -8.60 5.57 4.25
CA SER A 203 -9.46 6.57 4.87
C SER A 203 -8.68 7.83 5.22
N THR A 204 -9.36 8.96 5.15
CA THR A 204 -8.84 10.27 5.56
C THR A 204 -9.61 10.73 6.79
N LYS A 205 -8.91 11.29 7.77
CA LYS A 205 -9.54 11.91 8.93
C LYS A 205 -10.47 13.03 8.47
N GLU A 206 -11.66 13.06 9.03
CA GLU A 206 -12.57 14.16 8.82
C GLU A 206 -11.90 15.46 9.27
N LYS A 207 -11.98 16.47 8.41
CA LYS A 207 -11.57 17.83 8.74
C LYS A 207 -12.83 18.63 8.97
N PRO A 208 -12.90 19.45 10.02
CA PRO A 208 -14.01 20.40 10.17
C PRO A 208 -14.17 21.17 8.86
N GLY A 209 -15.40 21.28 8.39
CA GLY A 209 -15.71 22.12 7.23
C GLY A 209 -15.29 23.57 7.49
N LYS A 210 -14.99 24.32 6.44
CA LYS A 210 -14.82 25.76 6.59
C LYS A 210 -16.15 26.35 7.04
N PHE A 211 -16.14 27.06 8.18
CA PHE A 211 -17.32 27.75 8.66
C PHE A 211 -17.75 28.83 7.65
N ASP A 212 -18.96 28.68 7.09
CA ASP A 212 -19.57 29.66 6.21
C ASP A 212 -20.36 30.68 7.02
N ARG A 213 -19.71 31.80 7.38
CA ARG A 213 -20.32 32.88 8.15
C ARG A 213 -21.55 33.49 7.45
N LYS A 214 -21.51 33.61 6.12
CA LYS A 214 -22.64 34.20 5.38
C LYS A 214 -23.87 33.30 5.50
N ARG A 215 -23.69 32.02 5.24
CA ARG A 215 -24.76 31.03 5.35
C ARG A 215 -25.32 30.94 6.77
N ALA A 216 -24.45 30.99 7.77
CA ALA A 216 -24.88 30.99 9.17
C ALA A 216 -25.74 32.22 9.55
N ILE A 217 -25.44 33.40 9.01
CA ILE A 217 -26.23 34.62 9.18
C ILE A 217 -27.59 34.49 8.47
N GLU A 218 -27.59 34.00 7.23
CA GLU A 218 -28.82 33.74 6.45
C GLU A 218 -29.78 32.77 7.17
N LEU A 219 -29.21 31.79 7.89
CA LEU A 219 -29.94 30.83 8.70
C LEU A 219 -30.39 31.38 10.08
N GLY A 220 -30.11 32.64 10.36
CA GLY A 220 -30.54 33.31 11.59
C GLY A 220 -29.74 32.90 12.84
N LEU A 221 -28.56 32.29 12.71
CA LEU A 221 -27.74 31.93 13.85
C LEU A 221 -27.18 33.17 14.54
N ASN A 222 -27.30 33.24 15.88
CA ASN A 222 -26.73 34.31 16.68
C ASN A 222 -25.19 34.19 16.81
N ASP A 223 -24.52 35.19 17.42
CA ASP A 223 -23.07 35.25 17.54
C ASP A 223 -22.47 34.08 18.32
N GLU A 224 -23.16 33.67 19.37
CA GLU A 224 -22.70 32.54 20.22
C GLU A 224 -22.77 31.20 19.47
N GLN A 225 -23.88 30.94 18.76
CA GLN A 225 -24.04 29.76 17.93
C GLN A 225 -23.01 29.72 16.78
N ARG A 226 -22.72 30.88 16.17
CA ARG A 226 -21.70 31.00 15.13
C ARG A 226 -20.29 30.73 15.69
N ALA A 227 -20.00 31.21 16.89
CA ALA A 227 -18.73 30.97 17.54
C ALA A 227 -18.52 29.47 17.87
N GLN A 228 -19.57 28.80 18.36
CA GLN A 228 -19.54 27.35 18.62
C GLN A 228 -19.28 26.54 17.35
N LEU A 229 -20.01 26.84 16.26
CA LEU A 229 -19.82 26.16 14.97
C LEU A 229 -18.47 26.45 14.32
N ALA A 230 -17.88 27.61 14.57
CA ALA A 230 -16.56 27.96 14.06
C ALA A 230 -15.41 27.27 14.83
N ALA A 231 -15.67 26.88 16.07
CA ALA A 231 -14.70 26.17 16.94
C ALA A 231 -14.65 24.65 16.64
N GLY A 232 -15.65 24.04 15.98
CA GLY A 232 -15.74 22.63 15.60
C GLY A 232 -16.41 21.78 16.64
#